data_e55f56026db5110a76559764548d183a
#
_entry.id   e55f56026db5110a76559764548d183a
#
_cell.length_a   1.000
_cell.length_b   1.000
_cell.length_c   1.000
_cell.angle_alpha   90.00
_cell.angle_beta   90.00
_cell.angle_gamma   90.00
#
_symmetry.space_group_name_H-M   'P 1'
#
loop_
_entity.id
_entity.type
_entity.pdbx_description
1 polymer ?
#
loop_
_entity_poly.entity_id
_entity_poly.type
_entity_poly.pdbx_seq_one_letter_code
_entity_poly.pdbx_strand_id
1 'polypeptide(L)'
;MRRVVKRIKQLSPRLMIGDFGCGEAKILEEFGDKRVYSFDHVAINDNVTACDMKTVPLPDEAIDIAVFSLSLMGRNWSDYIAEAKRCLATNGYLLMAETTKSVKGRMSTIRDVIKKQGFEIYSDEQKGDFTFIEAREL
;
A
#
# COMPACT_ATOMS: atom_id res chain seq x y z
N MET A 1 -10.96 -1.89 -4.37
CA MET A 1 -10.08 -1.18 -5.32
C MET A 1 -10.61 0.18 -5.78
N ARG A 2 -11.89 0.28 -6.05
CA ARG A 2 -12.51 1.56 -6.51
C ARG A 2 -12.21 2.74 -5.60
N ARG A 3 -12.30 2.55 -4.29
CA ARG A 3 -12.05 3.63 -3.32
C ARG A 3 -10.58 4.06 -3.31
N VAL A 4 -9.66 3.10 -3.40
CA VAL A 4 -8.22 3.40 -3.47
C VAL A 4 -7.92 4.19 -4.73
N VAL A 5 -8.41 3.75 -5.88
CA VAL A 5 -8.25 4.46 -7.16
C VAL A 5 -8.82 5.87 -7.07
N LYS A 6 -10.03 6.03 -6.53
CA LYS A 6 -10.67 7.34 -6.35
C LYS A 6 -9.82 8.26 -5.48
N ARG A 7 -9.27 7.72 -4.39
CA ARG A 7 -8.42 8.51 -3.50
C ARG A 7 -7.13 8.96 -4.19
N ILE A 8 -6.49 8.07 -4.94
CA ILE A 8 -5.28 8.41 -5.68
C ILE A 8 -5.56 9.51 -6.71
N LYS A 9 -6.71 9.46 -7.38
CA LYS A 9 -7.10 10.50 -8.34
C LYS A 9 -7.28 11.89 -7.72
N GLN A 10 -7.51 11.95 -6.42
CA GLN A 10 -7.61 13.21 -5.68
C GLN A 10 -6.24 13.81 -5.34
N LEU A 11 -5.18 13.01 -5.44
CA LEU A 11 -3.81 13.44 -5.19
C LEU A 11 -3.16 13.93 -6.48
N SER A 12 -2.01 14.61 -6.36
CA SER A 12 -1.31 15.13 -7.53
C SER A 12 -1.00 14.03 -8.55
N PRO A 13 -1.22 14.26 -9.86
CA PRO A 13 -0.90 13.29 -10.90
C PRO A 13 0.61 13.07 -11.10
N ARG A 14 1.46 13.83 -10.41
CA ARG A 14 2.92 13.67 -10.45
C ARG A 14 3.44 12.63 -9.47
N LEU A 15 2.60 12.17 -8.54
CA LEU A 15 3.03 11.24 -7.49
C LEU A 15 3.23 9.83 -8.05
N MET A 16 4.37 9.24 -7.66
CA MET A 16 4.72 7.87 -8.02
C MET A 16 4.10 6.88 -7.04
N ILE A 17 3.63 5.75 -7.54
CA ILE A 17 2.86 4.78 -6.78
C ILE A 17 3.59 3.45 -6.71
N GLY A 18 3.69 2.88 -5.52
CA GLY A 18 4.11 1.49 -5.31
C GLY A 18 2.89 0.67 -4.88
N ASP A 19 2.55 -0.36 -5.63
CA ASP A 19 1.44 -1.25 -5.36
C ASP A 19 1.99 -2.57 -4.80
N PHE A 20 1.93 -2.72 -3.49
CA PHE A 20 2.49 -3.86 -2.76
C PHE A 20 1.46 -4.97 -2.63
N GLY A 21 1.70 -6.10 -3.29
CA GLY A 21 0.72 -7.19 -3.37
C GLY A 21 -0.36 -6.87 -4.40
N CYS A 22 0.07 -6.51 -5.60
CA CYS A 22 -0.79 -5.94 -6.63
C CYS A 22 -1.74 -6.94 -7.33
N GLY A 23 -1.51 -8.24 -7.18
CA GLY A 23 -2.29 -9.25 -7.89
C GLY A 23 -2.26 -9.01 -9.41
N GLU A 24 -3.41 -8.72 -9.99
CA GLU A 24 -3.56 -8.46 -11.43
C GLU A 24 -3.11 -7.06 -11.87
N ALA A 25 -2.57 -6.28 -10.95
CA ALA A 25 -2.06 -4.94 -11.24
C ALA A 25 -3.14 -3.95 -11.72
N LYS A 26 -4.24 -3.89 -10.99
CA LYS A 26 -5.36 -2.97 -11.33
C LYS A 26 -4.98 -1.50 -11.22
N ILE A 27 -4.10 -1.15 -10.30
CA ILE A 27 -3.62 0.24 -10.15
C ILE A 27 -2.75 0.63 -11.34
N LEU A 28 -1.89 -0.27 -11.80
CA LEU A 28 -1.10 -0.05 -12.99
C LEU A 28 -2.00 0.16 -14.22
N GLU A 29 -3.04 -0.66 -14.36
CA GLU A 29 -4.02 -0.55 -15.44
C GLU A 29 -4.68 0.81 -15.46
N GLU A 30 -4.98 1.38 -14.29
CA GLU A 30 -5.65 2.67 -14.16
C GLU A 30 -4.73 3.88 -14.37
N PHE A 31 -3.48 3.82 -13.88
CA PHE A 31 -2.58 4.97 -13.84
C PHE A 31 -1.39 4.89 -14.79
N GLY A 32 -1.09 3.72 -15.33
CA GLY A 32 -0.04 3.52 -16.31
C GLY A 32 1.35 3.19 -15.73
N ASP A 33 2.18 2.56 -16.56
CA ASP A 33 3.48 2.01 -16.18
C ASP A 33 4.55 3.08 -15.87
N LYS A 34 4.37 4.29 -16.35
CA LYS A 34 5.30 5.39 -16.04
C LYS A 34 5.13 5.91 -14.62
N ARG A 35 4.05 5.53 -13.95
CA ARG A 35 3.68 6.07 -12.67
C ARG A 35 3.59 5.02 -11.57
N VAL A 36 3.43 3.73 -11.92
CA VAL A 36 3.16 2.66 -10.97
C VAL A 36 4.22 1.56 -11.04
N TYR A 37 4.74 1.19 -9.87
CA TYR A 37 5.55 0.00 -9.67
C TYR A 37 4.67 -1.05 -9.00
N SER A 38 4.52 -2.23 -9.62
CA SER A 38 3.65 -3.29 -9.15
C SER A 38 4.45 -4.50 -8.67
N PHE A 39 4.24 -4.90 -7.42
CA PHE A 39 4.98 -5.99 -6.78
C PHE A 39 4.03 -7.05 -6.24
N ASP A 40 4.43 -8.32 -6.37
CA ASP A 40 3.76 -9.44 -5.72
C ASP A 40 4.75 -10.60 -5.57
N HIS A 41 4.40 -11.59 -4.75
CA HIS A 41 5.20 -12.80 -4.61
C HIS A 41 5.25 -13.58 -5.93
N VAL A 42 4.16 -13.54 -6.70
CA VAL A 42 4.02 -14.21 -7.98
C VAL A 42 3.64 -13.19 -9.04
N ALA A 43 4.39 -13.16 -10.14
CA ALA A 43 4.04 -12.31 -11.28
C ALA A 43 2.99 -13.03 -12.14
N ILE A 44 1.75 -12.56 -12.09
CA ILE A 44 0.64 -13.09 -12.89
C ILE A 44 0.79 -12.68 -14.37
N ASN A 45 1.43 -11.53 -14.61
CA ASN A 45 1.71 -11.03 -15.96
C ASN A 45 3.03 -10.25 -15.97
N ASP A 46 3.45 -9.80 -17.16
CA ASP A 46 4.75 -9.13 -17.34
C ASP A 46 4.84 -7.75 -16.68
N ASN A 47 3.72 -7.18 -16.26
CA ASN A 47 3.69 -5.87 -15.61
C ASN A 47 3.96 -5.94 -14.11
N VAL A 48 4.04 -7.13 -13.55
CA VAL A 48 4.25 -7.36 -12.13
C VAL A 48 5.68 -7.83 -11.88
N THR A 49 6.36 -7.20 -10.95
CA THR A 49 7.68 -7.65 -10.50
C THR A 49 7.51 -8.66 -9.37
N ALA A 50 7.93 -9.90 -9.60
CA ALA A 50 7.90 -10.93 -8.58
C ALA A 50 9.04 -10.68 -7.58
N CYS A 51 8.70 -10.52 -6.30
CA CYS A 51 9.69 -10.27 -5.25
C CYS A 51 9.09 -10.53 -3.87
N ASP A 52 9.97 -10.60 -2.87
CA ASP A 52 9.55 -10.54 -1.48
C ASP A 52 9.29 -9.08 -1.13
N MET A 53 8.08 -8.77 -0.67
CA MET A 53 7.69 -7.39 -0.35
C MET A 53 8.37 -6.83 0.91
N LYS A 54 9.19 -7.62 1.59
CA LYS A 54 10.08 -7.13 2.64
C LYS A 54 11.27 -6.37 2.05
N THR A 55 11.60 -6.63 0.79
CA THR A 55 12.72 -6.01 0.08
C THR A 55 12.35 -5.89 -1.39
N VAL A 56 11.82 -4.76 -1.77
CA VAL A 56 11.46 -4.51 -3.18
C VAL A 56 12.61 -3.82 -3.91
N PRO A 57 12.74 -4.03 -5.24
CA PRO A 57 13.86 -3.47 -6.01
C PRO A 57 13.66 -1.99 -6.34
N LEU A 58 13.51 -1.17 -5.30
CA LEU A 58 13.44 0.29 -5.42
C LEU A 58 14.47 0.93 -4.50
N PRO A 59 15.06 2.06 -4.92
CA PRO A 59 15.89 2.84 -4.00
C PRO A 59 15.04 3.48 -2.91
N ASP A 60 15.70 4.00 -1.88
CA ASP A 60 15.03 4.75 -0.83
C ASP A 60 14.31 5.96 -1.43
N GLU A 61 13.16 6.30 -0.86
CA GLU A 61 12.41 7.50 -1.22
C GLU A 61 12.02 7.58 -2.71
N ALA A 62 11.78 6.42 -3.34
CA ALA A 62 11.49 6.35 -4.78
C ALA A 62 10.01 6.57 -5.12
N ILE A 63 9.11 6.45 -4.16
CA ILE A 63 7.66 6.55 -4.40
C ILE A 63 7.02 7.54 -3.43
N ASP A 64 5.83 8.00 -3.79
CA ASP A 64 5.07 8.98 -3.01
C ASP A 64 3.83 8.37 -2.37
N ILE A 65 3.33 7.28 -2.93
CA ILE A 65 2.14 6.58 -2.45
C ILE A 65 2.45 5.09 -2.40
N ALA A 66 2.30 4.48 -1.23
CA ALA A 66 2.38 3.03 -1.06
C ALA A 66 0.96 2.49 -0.85
N VAL A 67 0.58 1.52 -1.66
CA VAL A 67 -0.75 0.91 -1.61
C VAL A 67 -0.65 -0.53 -1.16
N PHE A 68 -1.46 -0.88 -0.17
CA PHE A 68 -1.65 -2.25 0.30
C PHE A 68 -3.14 -2.59 0.14
N SER A 69 -3.46 -3.32 -0.90
CA SER A 69 -4.83 -3.72 -1.18
C SER A 69 -4.95 -5.23 -1.03
N LEU A 70 -5.62 -5.68 0.04
CA LEU A 70 -5.81 -7.09 0.38
C LEU A 70 -4.50 -7.86 0.52
N SER A 71 -3.43 -7.19 0.98
CA SER A 71 -2.08 -7.76 0.98
C SER A 71 -1.45 -7.94 2.38
N LEU A 72 -2.18 -7.61 3.45
CA LEU A 72 -1.66 -7.73 4.82
C LEU A 72 -2.08 -9.03 5.53
N MET A 73 -2.27 -10.10 4.77
CA MET A 73 -2.77 -11.39 5.30
C MET A 73 -1.65 -12.29 5.83
N GLY A 74 -0.41 -12.08 5.42
CA GLY A 74 0.72 -12.92 5.80
C GLY A 74 1.31 -12.59 7.17
N ARG A 75 2.22 -13.44 7.64
CA ARG A 75 2.91 -13.24 8.92
C ARG A 75 3.85 -12.03 8.91
N ASN A 76 4.36 -11.66 7.74
CA ASN A 76 5.40 -10.63 7.59
C ASN A 76 4.83 -9.25 7.24
N TRP A 77 3.53 -9.04 7.46
CA TRP A 77 2.90 -7.80 7.05
C TRP A 77 3.54 -6.54 7.68
N SER A 78 4.04 -6.65 8.91
CA SER A 78 4.74 -5.52 9.55
C SER A 78 6.04 -5.17 8.85
N ASP A 79 6.75 -6.17 8.33
CA ASP A 79 7.98 -5.97 7.55
C ASP A 79 7.66 -5.29 6.21
N TYR A 80 6.49 -5.57 5.63
CA TYR A 80 6.06 -4.93 4.39
C TYR A 80 5.81 -3.44 4.62
N ILE A 81 5.22 -3.07 5.76
CA ILE A 81 5.01 -1.67 6.12
C ILE A 81 6.35 -0.95 6.31
N ALA A 82 7.32 -1.60 6.96
CA ALA A 82 8.67 -1.06 7.13
C ALA A 82 9.35 -0.82 5.78
N GLU A 83 9.22 -1.75 4.85
CA GLU A 83 9.78 -1.60 3.51
C GLU A 83 9.10 -0.48 2.72
N ALA A 84 7.79 -0.36 2.83
CA ALA A 84 7.07 0.77 2.23
C ALA A 84 7.57 2.09 2.78
N LYS A 85 7.83 2.16 4.09
CA LYS A 85 8.41 3.35 4.72
C LYS A 85 9.75 3.73 4.11
N ARG A 86 10.62 2.73 3.88
CA ARG A 86 11.92 2.96 3.25
C ARG A 86 11.76 3.55 1.84
N CYS A 87 10.81 3.01 1.08
CA CYS A 87 10.58 3.41 -0.31
C CYS A 87 9.86 4.75 -0.45
N LEU A 88 9.18 5.22 0.60
CA LEU A 88 8.40 6.46 0.54
C LEU A 88 9.27 7.69 0.68
N ALA A 89 9.01 8.68 -0.18
CA ALA A 89 9.54 10.03 -0.02
C ALA A 89 8.94 10.69 1.22
N THR A 90 9.58 11.76 1.69
CA THR A 90 9.12 12.53 2.84
C THR A 90 7.67 12.97 2.67
N ASN A 91 6.87 12.80 3.70
CA ASN A 91 5.43 13.07 3.70
C ASN A 91 4.61 12.19 2.74
N GLY A 92 5.16 11.04 2.34
CA GLY A 92 4.46 10.10 1.48
C GLY A 92 3.19 9.53 2.10
N TYR A 93 2.33 8.98 1.25
CA TYR A 93 1.04 8.43 1.65
C TYR A 93 1.10 6.90 1.76
N LEU A 94 0.44 6.38 2.77
CA LEU A 94 0.18 4.94 2.91
C LEU A 94 -1.34 4.75 2.79
N LEU A 95 -1.77 3.99 1.79
CA LEU A 95 -3.18 3.66 1.58
C LEU A 95 -3.37 2.17 1.74
N MET A 96 -4.24 1.77 2.64
CA MET A 96 -4.50 0.36 2.94
C MET A 96 -5.99 0.05 2.78
N ALA A 97 -6.29 -1.04 2.10
CA ALA A 97 -7.65 -1.56 1.99
C ALA A 97 -7.63 -3.06 2.28
N GLU A 98 -8.44 -3.50 3.23
CA GLU A 98 -8.57 -4.91 3.62
C GLU A 98 -10.03 -5.26 3.79
N THR A 99 -10.37 -6.56 3.72
CA THR A 99 -11.72 -6.98 4.11
C THR A 99 -11.87 -6.80 5.60
N THR A 100 -13.02 -6.32 6.03
CA THR A 100 -13.32 -6.15 7.46
C THR A 100 -13.17 -7.46 8.21
N LYS A 101 -13.56 -8.57 7.59
CA LYS A 101 -13.42 -9.89 8.15
C LYS A 101 -11.95 -10.26 8.46
N SER A 102 -11.04 -9.95 7.53
CA SER A 102 -9.62 -10.32 7.69
C SER A 102 -8.91 -9.53 8.80
N VAL A 103 -9.37 -8.32 9.07
CA VAL A 103 -8.76 -7.46 10.10
C VAL A 103 -9.51 -7.47 11.43
N LYS A 104 -10.59 -8.20 11.52
CA LYS A 104 -11.39 -8.30 12.74
C LYS A 104 -10.52 -8.77 13.92
N GLY A 105 -10.55 -8.00 15.00
CA GLY A 105 -9.73 -8.26 16.18
C GLY A 105 -8.25 -7.88 16.02
N ARG A 106 -7.84 -7.35 14.87
CA ARG A 106 -6.44 -7.01 14.58
C ARG A 106 -6.20 -5.52 14.41
N MET A 107 -7.26 -4.73 14.32
CA MET A 107 -7.13 -3.29 14.00
C MET A 107 -6.25 -2.53 14.99
N SER A 108 -6.36 -2.82 16.27
CA SER A 108 -5.51 -2.19 17.28
C SER A 108 -4.01 -2.45 17.00
N THR A 109 -3.66 -3.70 16.72
CA THR A 109 -2.28 -4.08 16.38
C THR A 109 -1.82 -3.43 15.08
N ILE A 110 -2.67 -3.40 14.06
CA ILE A 110 -2.35 -2.78 12.77
C ILE A 110 -2.08 -1.30 12.93
N ARG A 111 -2.94 -0.58 13.67
CA ARG A 111 -2.72 0.85 13.94
C ARG A 111 -1.41 1.10 14.68
N ASP A 112 -1.13 0.28 15.70
CA ASP A 112 0.09 0.42 16.50
C ASP A 112 1.34 0.23 15.66
N VAL A 113 1.35 -0.77 14.78
CA VAL A 113 2.49 -1.02 13.89
C VAL A 113 2.69 0.15 12.92
N ILE A 114 1.63 0.64 12.31
CA ILE A 114 1.70 1.77 11.38
C ILE A 114 2.28 2.99 12.10
N LYS A 115 1.80 3.29 13.30
CA LYS A 115 2.32 4.42 14.09
C LYS A 115 3.78 4.23 14.48
N LYS A 116 4.16 3.04 14.92
CA LYS A 116 5.55 2.74 15.32
C LYS A 116 6.52 2.83 14.15
N GLN A 117 6.06 2.57 12.93
CA GLN A 117 6.87 2.71 11.73
C GLN A 117 7.05 4.17 11.29
N GLY A 118 6.45 5.12 11.99
CA GLY A 118 6.63 6.53 11.70
C GLY A 118 5.56 7.14 10.80
N PHE A 119 4.34 6.64 10.87
CA PHE A 119 3.20 7.18 10.13
C PHE A 119 2.18 7.80 11.07
N GLU A 120 1.53 8.84 10.60
CA GLU A 120 0.35 9.41 11.24
C GLU A 120 -0.90 8.98 10.47
N ILE A 121 -1.81 8.28 11.16
CA ILE A 121 -3.08 7.84 10.57
C ILE A 121 -4.05 9.02 10.61
N TYR A 122 -4.50 9.47 9.45
CA TYR A 122 -5.48 10.57 9.39
C TYR A 122 -6.87 10.11 8.99
N SER A 123 -7.03 8.88 8.51
CA SER A 123 -8.34 8.31 8.20
C SER A 123 -8.33 6.82 8.49
N ASP A 124 -9.35 6.35 9.17
CA ASP A 124 -9.53 4.96 9.58
C ASP A 124 -11.03 4.68 9.54
N GLU A 125 -11.49 4.02 8.50
CA GLU A 125 -12.91 3.88 8.23
C GLU A 125 -13.28 2.45 7.84
N GLN A 126 -14.29 1.92 8.51
CA GLN A 126 -14.92 0.67 8.13
C GLN A 126 -16.19 0.99 7.35
N LYS A 127 -16.28 0.49 6.13
CA LYS A 127 -17.44 0.70 5.27
C LYS A 127 -17.90 -0.64 4.69
N GLY A 128 -18.91 -1.23 5.33
CA GLY A 128 -19.41 -2.54 4.94
C GLY A 128 -18.35 -3.62 5.09
N ASP A 129 -18.09 -4.34 4.01
CA ASP A 129 -17.16 -5.47 3.99
C ASP A 129 -15.69 -5.07 3.93
N PHE A 130 -15.40 -3.77 3.84
CA PHE A 130 -14.03 -3.28 3.70
C PHE A 130 -13.65 -2.29 4.79
N THR A 131 -12.38 -2.33 5.16
CA THR A 131 -11.77 -1.40 6.10
C THR A 131 -10.62 -0.69 5.39
N PHE A 132 -10.58 0.65 5.54
CA PHE A 132 -9.62 1.51 4.86
C PHE A 132 -8.81 2.30 5.89
N ILE A 133 -7.51 2.34 5.70
CA ILE A 133 -6.62 3.21 6.49
C ILE A 133 -5.85 4.09 5.52
N GLU A 134 -5.75 5.38 5.86
CA GLU A 134 -4.90 6.33 5.15
C GLU A 134 -3.99 7.00 6.16
N ALA A 135 -2.71 7.02 5.85
CA ALA A 135 -1.71 7.58 6.73
C ALA A 135 -0.66 8.36 5.92
N ARG A 136 0.08 9.20 6.62
CA ARG A 136 1.20 9.95 6.04
C ARG A 136 2.47 9.70 6.82
N GLU A 137 3.57 9.64 6.11
CA GLU A 137 4.89 9.58 6.71
C GLU A 137 5.18 10.86 7.49
N LEU A 138 5.69 10.70 8.69
CA LEU A 138 6.13 11.81 9.54
C LEU A 138 7.55 12.24 9.21
#